data_4e747cf36e414aabd70289bd48223a58
#
_entry.id   4e747cf36e414aabd70289bd48223a58
#
_cell.length_a   1.000
_cell.length_b   1.000
_cell.length_c   1.000
_cell.angle_alpha   90.00
_cell.angle_beta   90.00
_cell.angle_gamma   90.00
#
_symmetry.space_group_name_H-M   'P 1'
#
loop_
_entity.id
_entity.type
_entity.pdbx_description
1 polymer ?
#
loop_
_entity_poly.entity_id
_entity_poly.type
_entity_poly.pdbx_seq_one_letter_code
_entity_poly.pdbx_strand_id
1 'polypeptide(L)'
;MKLLLGNEAIAHGAIAGGVTFFAGYPLAQSSEIDAALITLLGGREGAAVLVEDTPAALGAVLGAGAGGGLGATALTGDVLGSAEELVRFGIESKLPGLIAVIGARPESSRGVERAGQTEVRRLRIGPAGSGPAPVWAPASAQECFTLARAASIEAREQSTPALLYVDDVVAHLREPVAAIDDGLEREAGVPAGPAELYRTRDATVLVVAFGIVARAARTAVRLAREQGIRAGLFRPVRLWPFPFAELEEAAARAGVLLVAELNEGQLHEAIAARVGAAGPAAARPRAARDRQTILSLSEPSEGMLRPGRILDSLLEAA
;
A
#
# COMPACT_ATOMS: atom_id res chain seq x y z
N MET A 1 12.84 -20.69 -3.52
CA MET A 1 12.82 -19.23 -3.75
C MET A 1 12.88 -18.98 -5.25
N LYS A 2 11.97 -18.19 -5.78
CA LYS A 2 11.99 -17.73 -7.19
C LYS A 2 12.35 -16.25 -7.22
N LEU A 3 13.06 -15.83 -8.26
CA LEU A 3 13.36 -14.42 -8.50
C LEU A 3 12.22 -13.83 -9.35
N LEU A 4 11.38 -12.99 -8.73
CA LEU A 4 10.18 -12.42 -9.36
C LEU A 4 10.18 -10.90 -9.32
N LEU A 5 9.49 -10.29 -10.28
CA LEU A 5 9.04 -8.91 -10.17
C LEU A 5 7.93 -8.81 -9.09
N GLY A 6 7.75 -7.62 -8.50
CA GLY A 6 6.63 -7.36 -7.62
C GLY A 6 5.28 -7.70 -8.28
N ASN A 7 5.10 -7.29 -9.54
CA ASN A 7 3.91 -7.62 -10.35
C ASN A 7 3.69 -9.13 -10.50
N GLU A 8 4.72 -9.91 -10.83
CA GLU A 8 4.62 -11.36 -10.90
C GLU A 8 4.26 -11.97 -9.54
N ALA A 9 4.85 -11.44 -8.46
CA ALA A 9 4.59 -11.89 -7.10
C ALA A 9 3.15 -11.62 -6.66
N ILE A 10 2.54 -10.49 -7.07
CA ILE A 10 1.11 -10.18 -6.85
C ILE A 10 0.23 -11.29 -7.44
N ALA A 11 0.47 -11.66 -8.70
CA ALA A 11 -0.30 -12.70 -9.37
C ALA A 11 -0.23 -14.05 -8.64
N HIS A 12 0.97 -14.47 -8.24
CA HIS A 12 1.14 -15.68 -7.43
C HIS A 12 0.44 -15.60 -6.07
N GLY A 13 0.52 -14.44 -5.40
CA GLY A 13 -0.16 -14.20 -4.13
C GLY A 13 -1.69 -14.25 -4.26
N ALA A 14 -2.24 -13.64 -5.30
CA ALA A 14 -3.66 -13.66 -5.61
C ALA A 14 -4.18 -15.10 -5.78
N ILE A 15 -3.49 -15.92 -6.57
CA ILE A 15 -3.80 -17.34 -6.75
C ILE A 15 -3.72 -18.12 -5.42
N ALA A 16 -2.67 -17.89 -4.63
CA ALA A 16 -2.52 -18.51 -3.31
C ALA A 16 -3.61 -18.05 -2.31
N GLY A 17 -4.18 -16.86 -2.51
CA GLY A 17 -5.34 -16.33 -1.78
C GLY A 17 -6.69 -16.81 -2.29
N GLY A 18 -6.70 -17.65 -3.33
CA GLY A 18 -7.88 -18.31 -3.86
C GLY A 18 -8.62 -17.53 -4.95
N VAL A 19 -7.92 -16.66 -5.68
CA VAL A 19 -8.45 -16.06 -6.92
C VAL A 19 -8.61 -17.14 -7.98
N THR A 20 -9.81 -17.22 -8.57
CA THR A 20 -10.20 -18.17 -9.60
C THR A 20 -10.60 -17.50 -10.91
N PHE A 21 -10.74 -16.19 -10.91
CA PHE A 21 -11.13 -15.40 -12.07
C PHE A 21 -10.26 -14.16 -12.20
N PHE A 22 -9.89 -13.82 -13.42
CA PHE A 22 -9.18 -12.58 -13.73
C PHE A 22 -9.88 -11.86 -14.87
N ALA A 23 -10.08 -10.56 -14.71
CA ALA A 23 -10.45 -9.69 -15.81
C ALA A 23 -9.47 -8.51 -15.86
N GLY A 24 -8.85 -8.28 -17.01
CA GLY A 24 -7.85 -7.24 -17.21
C GLY A 24 -8.12 -6.36 -18.41
N TYR A 25 -7.75 -5.10 -18.30
CA TYR A 25 -7.54 -4.19 -19.42
C TYR A 25 -6.05 -3.93 -19.55
N PRO A 26 -5.42 -4.18 -20.70
CA PRO A 26 -3.96 -4.14 -20.85
C PRO A 26 -3.42 -2.73 -20.61
N LEU A 27 -2.73 -2.55 -19.49
CA LEU A 27 -2.01 -1.32 -19.13
C LEU A 27 -0.53 -1.63 -18.96
N ALA A 28 0.35 -0.74 -19.42
CA ALA A 28 1.79 -1.00 -19.46
C ALA A 28 2.39 -1.34 -18.08
N GLN A 29 1.96 -0.65 -17.01
CA GLN A 29 2.52 -0.83 -15.68
C GLN A 29 2.01 -2.10 -14.95
N SER A 30 0.92 -2.71 -15.41
CA SER A 30 0.34 -3.94 -14.83
C SER A 30 0.44 -5.16 -15.74
N SER A 31 1.06 -5.03 -16.90
CA SER A 31 1.09 -6.08 -17.94
C SER A 31 1.67 -7.42 -17.45
N GLU A 32 2.62 -7.40 -16.51
CA GLU A 32 3.18 -8.63 -15.94
C GLU A 32 2.19 -9.33 -15.00
N ILE A 33 1.30 -8.57 -14.32
CA ILE A 33 0.21 -9.15 -13.52
C ILE A 33 -0.75 -9.87 -14.45
N ASP A 34 -1.17 -9.23 -15.54
CA ASP A 34 -2.08 -9.77 -16.53
C ASP A 34 -1.53 -11.07 -17.13
N ALA A 35 -0.29 -11.04 -17.63
CA ALA A 35 0.36 -12.18 -18.22
C ALA A 35 0.51 -13.35 -17.24
N ALA A 36 0.90 -13.05 -16.00
CA ALA A 36 1.08 -14.07 -14.96
C ALA A 36 -0.27 -14.69 -14.55
N LEU A 37 -1.33 -13.89 -14.33
CA LEU A 37 -2.65 -14.41 -13.96
C LEU A 37 -3.27 -15.22 -15.08
N ILE A 38 -3.19 -14.79 -16.33
CA ILE A 38 -3.65 -15.57 -17.49
C ILE A 38 -2.95 -16.94 -17.53
N THR A 39 -1.63 -16.95 -17.35
CA THR A 39 -0.85 -18.18 -17.36
C THR A 39 -1.20 -19.11 -16.19
N LEU A 40 -1.29 -18.55 -14.98
CA LEU A 40 -1.55 -19.31 -13.76
C LEU A 40 -2.97 -19.90 -13.72
N LEU A 41 -3.97 -19.15 -14.17
CA LEU A 41 -5.36 -19.61 -14.25
C LEU A 41 -5.57 -20.61 -15.38
N GLY A 42 -4.90 -20.44 -16.51
CA GLY A 42 -4.97 -21.40 -17.63
C GLY A 42 -4.48 -22.83 -17.30
N GLY A 43 -3.63 -22.97 -16.28
CA GLY A 43 -3.19 -24.26 -15.77
C GLY A 43 -4.06 -24.86 -14.65
N ARG A 44 -5.19 -24.25 -14.31
CA ARG A 44 -6.07 -24.60 -13.17
C ARG A 44 -7.55 -24.50 -13.59
N GLU A 45 -8.47 -24.89 -12.69
CA GLU A 45 -9.91 -24.62 -12.87
C GLU A 45 -10.20 -23.13 -12.59
N GLY A 46 -9.78 -22.27 -13.51
CA GLY A 46 -9.96 -20.81 -13.43
C GLY A 46 -10.20 -20.22 -14.81
N ALA A 47 -10.60 -18.97 -14.87
CA ALA A 47 -10.84 -18.25 -16.11
C ALA A 47 -10.16 -16.88 -16.11
N ALA A 48 -9.67 -16.46 -17.26
CA ALA A 48 -9.10 -15.15 -17.48
C ALA A 48 -9.68 -14.54 -18.75
N VAL A 49 -9.98 -13.24 -18.71
CA VAL A 49 -10.51 -12.47 -19.84
C VAL A 49 -9.85 -11.11 -19.94
N LEU A 50 -9.59 -10.67 -21.15
CA LEU A 50 -9.23 -9.28 -21.43
C LEU A 50 -10.48 -8.56 -21.95
N VAL A 51 -10.69 -7.35 -21.48
CA VAL A 51 -11.86 -6.53 -21.74
C VAL A 51 -11.48 -5.16 -22.29
N GLU A 52 -12.46 -4.37 -22.69
CA GLU A 52 -12.28 -3.11 -23.41
C GLU A 52 -11.88 -1.91 -22.55
N ASP A 53 -12.13 -1.95 -21.23
CA ASP A 53 -11.73 -0.86 -20.32
C ASP A 53 -11.65 -1.33 -18.86
N THR A 54 -11.15 -0.46 -17.99
CA THR A 54 -11.01 -0.73 -16.54
C THR A 54 -12.37 -0.92 -15.83
N PRO A 55 -13.43 -0.12 -16.07
CA PRO A 55 -14.75 -0.38 -15.51
C PRO A 55 -15.31 -1.75 -15.88
N ALA A 56 -15.15 -2.20 -17.13
CA ALA A 56 -15.58 -3.53 -17.57
C ALA A 56 -14.81 -4.64 -16.83
N ALA A 57 -13.48 -4.47 -16.64
CA ALA A 57 -12.65 -5.41 -15.88
C ALA A 57 -13.15 -5.53 -14.44
N LEU A 58 -13.37 -4.41 -13.76
CA LEU A 58 -13.85 -4.40 -12.38
C LEU A 58 -15.29 -4.94 -12.28
N GLY A 59 -16.17 -4.60 -13.22
CA GLY A 59 -17.54 -5.15 -13.29
C GLY A 59 -17.52 -6.67 -13.39
N ALA A 60 -16.65 -7.25 -14.23
CA ALA A 60 -16.48 -8.69 -14.37
C ALA A 60 -15.95 -9.35 -13.07
N VAL A 61 -15.00 -8.68 -12.37
CA VAL A 61 -14.50 -9.15 -11.07
C VAL A 61 -15.60 -9.18 -10.02
N LEU A 62 -16.40 -8.13 -9.91
CA LEU A 62 -17.55 -8.08 -9.00
C LEU A 62 -18.63 -9.10 -9.38
N GLY A 63 -18.83 -9.33 -10.70
CA GLY A 63 -19.69 -10.39 -11.20
C GLY A 63 -19.25 -11.78 -10.78
N ALA A 64 -17.95 -12.06 -10.82
CA ALA A 64 -17.39 -13.31 -10.27
C ALA A 64 -17.65 -13.45 -8.77
N GLY A 65 -17.52 -12.35 -8.00
CA GLY A 65 -17.88 -12.29 -6.59
C GLY A 65 -19.36 -12.58 -6.34
N ALA A 66 -20.26 -12.03 -7.15
CA ALA A 66 -21.68 -12.30 -7.09
C ALA A 66 -22.02 -13.76 -7.39
N GLY A 67 -21.23 -14.42 -8.25
CA GLY A 67 -21.30 -15.85 -8.55
C GLY A 67 -20.68 -16.76 -7.48
N GLY A 68 -20.20 -16.23 -6.36
CA GLY A 68 -19.56 -17.00 -5.27
C GLY A 68 -18.08 -17.29 -5.51
N GLY A 69 -17.47 -16.80 -6.57
CA GLY A 69 -16.04 -16.89 -6.85
C GLY A 69 -15.24 -15.74 -6.22
N LEU A 70 -13.95 -15.69 -6.51
CA LEU A 70 -13.10 -14.54 -6.20
C LEU A 70 -12.38 -14.11 -7.45
N GLY A 71 -12.70 -12.90 -7.93
CA GLY A 71 -12.04 -12.29 -9.06
C GLY A 71 -10.91 -11.36 -8.66
N ALA A 72 -9.97 -11.15 -9.59
CA ALA A 72 -8.93 -10.14 -9.48
C ALA A 72 -8.85 -9.28 -10.74
N THR A 73 -8.43 -8.04 -10.57
CA THR A 73 -8.03 -7.13 -11.65
C THR A 73 -6.80 -6.33 -11.26
N ALA A 74 -6.10 -5.82 -12.27
CA ALA A 74 -5.01 -4.87 -12.09
C ALA A 74 -5.32 -3.57 -12.85
N LEU A 75 -4.99 -2.44 -12.26
CA LEU A 75 -5.16 -1.13 -12.87
C LEU A 75 -4.05 -0.18 -12.42
N THR A 76 -3.87 0.91 -13.12
CA THR A 76 -2.92 1.96 -12.74
C THR A 76 -3.64 3.08 -11.99
N GLY A 77 -2.89 3.83 -11.18
CA GLY A 77 -3.46 4.86 -10.30
C GLY A 77 -4.18 5.98 -11.05
N ASP A 78 -3.75 6.31 -12.27
CA ASP A 78 -4.37 7.33 -13.12
C ASP A 78 -5.79 6.97 -13.56
N VAL A 79 -6.07 5.67 -13.80
CA VAL A 79 -7.41 5.20 -14.17
C VAL A 79 -8.30 4.84 -12.97
N LEU A 80 -7.76 4.86 -11.74
CA LEU A 80 -8.53 4.54 -10.53
C LEU A 80 -9.80 5.38 -10.39
N GLY A 81 -9.77 6.65 -10.83
CA GLY A 81 -10.94 7.53 -10.78
C GLY A 81 -12.14 7.01 -11.55
N SER A 82 -11.94 6.31 -12.68
CA SER A 82 -13.03 5.70 -13.47
C SER A 82 -13.62 4.45 -12.80
N ALA A 83 -12.93 3.86 -11.84
CA ALA A 83 -13.32 2.65 -11.14
C ALA A 83 -13.93 2.90 -9.74
N GLU A 84 -13.81 4.11 -9.19
CA GLU A 84 -14.22 4.42 -7.81
C GLU A 84 -15.69 4.06 -7.51
N GLU A 85 -16.62 4.35 -8.42
CA GLU A 85 -18.04 4.03 -8.21
C GLU A 85 -18.30 2.53 -8.15
N LEU A 86 -17.62 1.76 -8.99
CA LEU A 86 -17.75 0.30 -8.98
C LEU A 86 -17.13 -0.31 -7.73
N VAL A 87 -15.99 0.22 -7.24
CA VAL A 87 -15.44 -0.21 -5.94
C VAL A 87 -16.43 0.07 -4.82
N ARG A 88 -17.02 1.27 -4.78
CA ARG A 88 -18.06 1.65 -3.82
C ARG A 88 -19.28 0.72 -3.90
N PHE A 89 -19.77 0.46 -5.11
CA PHE A 89 -20.84 -0.49 -5.35
C PHE A 89 -20.50 -1.89 -4.83
N GLY A 90 -19.27 -2.38 -5.07
CA GLY A 90 -18.79 -3.67 -4.56
C GLY A 90 -18.81 -3.74 -3.03
N ILE A 91 -18.43 -2.66 -2.35
CA ILE A 91 -18.48 -2.56 -0.88
C ILE A 91 -19.93 -2.64 -0.39
N GLU A 92 -20.82 -1.82 -0.94
CA GLU A 92 -22.22 -1.74 -0.55
C GLU A 92 -23.00 -3.04 -0.83
N SER A 93 -22.66 -3.69 -1.96
CA SER A 93 -23.28 -4.93 -2.39
C SER A 93 -22.63 -6.18 -1.79
N LYS A 94 -21.59 -6.01 -0.97
CA LYS A 94 -20.82 -7.11 -0.35
C LYS A 94 -20.26 -8.11 -1.36
N LEU A 95 -19.66 -7.60 -2.41
CA LEU A 95 -19.06 -8.37 -3.49
C LEU A 95 -17.53 -8.43 -3.33
N PRO A 96 -16.93 -9.60 -3.07
CA PRO A 96 -15.50 -9.72 -2.93
C PRO A 96 -14.76 -9.56 -4.26
N GLY A 97 -13.57 -9.00 -4.20
CA GLY A 97 -12.65 -8.89 -5.33
C GLY A 97 -11.28 -8.36 -4.89
N LEU A 98 -10.22 -8.80 -5.56
CA LEU A 98 -8.88 -8.23 -5.39
C LEU A 98 -8.63 -7.18 -6.48
N ILE A 99 -8.23 -5.98 -6.08
CA ILE A 99 -7.89 -4.90 -7.01
C ILE A 99 -6.45 -4.50 -6.77
N ALA A 100 -5.53 -4.90 -7.65
CA ALA A 100 -4.16 -4.42 -7.63
C ALA A 100 -4.10 -3.04 -8.30
N VAL A 101 -3.62 -2.04 -7.57
CA VAL A 101 -3.44 -0.66 -8.04
C VAL A 101 -1.96 -0.37 -8.10
N ILE A 102 -1.41 -0.23 -9.31
CA ILE A 102 -0.02 0.17 -9.49
C ILE A 102 0.06 1.69 -9.53
N GLY A 103 0.90 2.26 -8.68
CA GLY A 103 1.05 3.70 -8.57
C GLY A 103 1.32 4.33 -9.93
N ALA A 104 0.56 5.39 -10.27
CA ALA A 104 0.75 6.10 -11.51
C ALA A 104 2.12 6.77 -11.56
N ARG A 105 2.69 6.82 -12.75
CA ARG A 105 3.88 7.62 -13.05
C ARG A 105 3.40 8.98 -13.52
N PRO A 106 3.46 10.03 -12.70
CA PRO A 106 3.09 11.35 -13.18
C PRO A 106 3.99 11.74 -14.35
N GLU A 107 3.38 12.11 -15.46
CA GLU A 107 4.10 12.66 -16.60
C GLU A 107 4.78 13.98 -16.18
N SER A 108 6.09 14.02 -16.28
CA SER A 108 6.79 15.31 -16.14
C SER A 108 6.64 16.10 -17.43
N SER A 109 6.65 17.45 -17.32
CA SER A 109 6.72 18.35 -18.47
C SER A 109 7.92 18.10 -19.40
N ARG A 110 8.81 17.18 -19.04
CA ARG A 110 9.99 16.77 -19.81
C ARG A 110 9.89 15.36 -20.37
N GLY A 111 8.72 14.71 -20.32
CA GLY A 111 8.51 13.35 -20.82
C GLY A 111 9.23 12.25 -20.00
N VAL A 112 9.73 12.56 -18.81
CA VAL A 112 10.36 11.58 -17.92
C VAL A 112 9.29 11.04 -16.97
N GLU A 113 8.97 9.76 -17.11
CA GLU A 113 8.12 9.04 -16.15
C GLU A 113 8.82 8.97 -14.80
N ARG A 114 8.07 9.24 -13.73
CA ARG A 114 8.59 9.25 -12.36
C ARG A 114 7.76 8.37 -11.46
N ALA A 115 8.42 7.66 -10.53
CA ALA A 115 7.71 6.95 -9.48
C ALA A 115 6.91 7.95 -8.63
N GLY A 116 5.70 7.58 -8.25
CA GLY A 116 4.83 8.40 -7.44
C GLY A 116 3.96 7.57 -6.49
N GLN A 117 3.41 8.23 -5.50
CA GLN A 117 2.43 7.69 -4.55
C GLN A 117 1.21 8.62 -4.51
N THR A 118 0.73 9.04 -5.69
CA THR A 118 -0.24 10.15 -5.86
C THR A 118 -1.68 9.74 -5.56
N GLU A 119 -1.97 8.46 -5.38
CA GLU A 119 -3.32 7.91 -5.24
C GLU A 119 -3.79 7.79 -3.78
N VAL A 120 -2.95 8.08 -2.79
CA VAL A 120 -3.24 7.84 -1.35
C VAL A 120 -4.60 8.37 -0.93
N ARG A 121 -4.97 9.57 -1.37
CA ARG A 121 -6.28 10.18 -1.06
C ARG A 121 -7.42 9.44 -1.78
N ARG A 122 -7.25 9.07 -3.05
CA ARG A 122 -8.25 8.34 -3.86
C ARG A 122 -8.46 6.92 -3.37
N LEU A 123 -7.43 6.26 -2.85
CA LEU A 123 -7.53 4.91 -2.32
C LEU A 123 -8.45 4.82 -1.08
N ARG A 124 -8.83 5.94 -0.49
CA ARG A 124 -9.79 5.97 0.62
C ARG A 124 -11.23 5.87 0.10
N ILE A 125 -11.52 4.81 -0.64
CA ILE A 125 -12.84 4.55 -1.23
C ILE A 125 -13.72 3.84 -0.21
N GLY A 126 -14.90 4.40 0.04
CA GLY A 126 -15.92 3.78 0.89
C GLY A 126 -17.21 4.59 0.86
N PRO A 127 -18.36 3.98 1.18
CA PRO A 127 -19.61 4.70 1.34
C PRO A 127 -19.55 5.63 2.54
N ALA A 128 -20.33 6.70 2.50
CA ALA A 128 -20.42 7.65 3.60
C ALA A 128 -20.83 6.94 4.90
N GLY A 129 -19.97 7.03 5.92
CA GLY A 129 -20.23 6.43 7.24
C GLY A 129 -19.77 4.98 7.43
N SER A 130 -19.33 4.26 6.38
CA SER A 130 -18.95 2.83 6.48
C SER A 130 -17.45 2.59 6.55
N GLY A 131 -16.63 3.62 6.49
CA GLY A 131 -15.18 3.44 6.37
C GLY A 131 -14.72 3.00 4.96
N PRO A 132 -13.43 3.12 4.66
CA PRO A 132 -12.87 2.74 3.37
C PRO A 132 -12.69 1.23 3.25
N ALA A 133 -12.65 0.74 2.00
CA ALA A 133 -12.16 -0.59 1.68
C ALA A 133 -10.75 -0.83 2.26
N PRO A 134 -10.39 -2.08 2.61
CA PRO A 134 -9.03 -2.38 3.02
C PRO A 134 -8.04 -2.13 1.88
N VAL A 135 -6.97 -1.38 2.18
CA VAL A 135 -5.87 -1.09 1.25
C VAL A 135 -4.56 -1.49 1.88
N TRP A 136 -3.84 -2.41 1.24
CA TRP A 136 -2.54 -2.90 1.66
C TRP A 136 -1.43 -2.29 0.80
N ALA A 137 -0.26 -2.01 1.40
CA ALA A 137 0.87 -1.40 0.72
C ALA A 137 2.16 -2.17 0.96
N PRO A 138 2.57 -3.05 0.03
CA PRO A 138 3.83 -3.77 0.10
C PRO A 138 5.03 -2.84 -0.13
N ALA A 139 6.20 -3.25 0.39
CA ALA A 139 7.47 -2.57 0.18
C ALA A 139 8.55 -3.48 -0.44
N SER A 140 8.20 -4.70 -0.85
CA SER A 140 9.10 -5.66 -1.50
C SER A 140 8.31 -6.66 -2.35
N ALA A 141 8.99 -7.40 -3.25
CA ALA A 141 8.34 -8.45 -4.02
C ALA A 141 7.81 -9.58 -3.12
N GLN A 142 8.50 -9.91 -2.02
CA GLN A 142 7.97 -10.87 -1.04
C GLN A 142 6.66 -10.38 -0.44
N GLU A 143 6.55 -9.11 -0.09
CA GLU A 143 5.31 -8.55 0.45
C GLU A 143 4.22 -8.41 -0.62
N CYS A 144 4.59 -8.16 -1.88
CA CYS A 144 3.63 -8.23 -2.99
C CYS A 144 2.92 -9.58 -3.02
N PHE A 145 3.66 -10.69 -2.86
CA PHE A 145 3.06 -12.02 -2.75
C PHE A 145 2.18 -12.17 -1.51
N THR A 146 2.74 -11.89 -0.34
CA THR A 146 2.08 -12.20 0.94
C THR A 146 0.88 -11.31 1.22
N LEU A 147 0.96 -10.02 0.85
CA LEU A 147 -0.15 -9.07 1.03
C LEU A 147 -1.23 -9.24 -0.06
N ALA A 148 -0.89 -9.63 -1.30
CA ALA A 148 -1.90 -10.00 -2.30
C ALA A 148 -2.70 -11.23 -1.83
N ARG A 149 -2.02 -12.26 -1.26
CA ARG A 149 -2.68 -13.40 -0.64
C ARG A 149 -3.60 -12.97 0.51
N ALA A 150 -3.08 -12.16 1.45
CA ALA A 150 -3.85 -11.69 2.60
C ALA A 150 -5.06 -10.85 2.18
N ALA A 151 -4.88 -9.92 1.23
CA ALA A 151 -5.96 -9.09 0.69
C ALA A 151 -7.05 -9.93 -0.01
N SER A 152 -6.65 -10.98 -0.74
CA SER A 152 -7.59 -11.90 -1.39
C SER A 152 -8.43 -12.68 -0.36
N ILE A 153 -7.80 -13.18 0.70
CA ILE A 153 -8.48 -13.87 1.80
C ILE A 153 -9.43 -12.91 2.51
N GLU A 154 -8.94 -11.71 2.87
CA GLU A 154 -9.74 -10.68 3.54
C GLU A 154 -10.94 -10.25 2.70
N ALA A 155 -10.77 -10.06 1.38
CA ALA A 155 -11.87 -9.72 0.49
C ALA A 155 -13.00 -10.74 0.56
N ARG A 156 -12.67 -12.03 0.58
CA ARG A 156 -13.64 -13.12 0.68
C ARG A 156 -14.28 -13.17 2.07
N GLU A 157 -13.51 -13.11 3.14
CA GLU A 157 -14.00 -13.21 4.51
C GLU A 157 -14.93 -12.05 4.89
N GLN A 158 -14.58 -10.85 4.44
CA GLN A 158 -15.36 -9.63 4.71
C GLN A 158 -16.43 -9.36 3.64
N SER A 159 -16.46 -10.15 2.56
CA SER A 159 -17.37 -9.92 1.42
C SER A 159 -17.26 -8.47 0.93
N THR A 160 -16.07 -8.01 0.61
CA THR A 160 -15.81 -6.62 0.19
C THR A 160 -14.62 -6.58 -0.77
N PRO A 161 -14.55 -5.63 -1.71
CA PRO A 161 -13.31 -5.42 -2.45
C PRO A 161 -12.16 -5.10 -1.52
N ALA A 162 -10.99 -5.70 -1.76
CA ALA A 162 -9.72 -5.34 -1.12
C ALA A 162 -8.74 -4.81 -2.16
N LEU A 163 -8.03 -3.73 -1.82
CA LEU A 163 -7.07 -3.09 -2.70
C LEU A 163 -5.64 -3.42 -2.25
N LEU A 164 -4.78 -3.67 -3.22
CA LEU A 164 -3.35 -3.77 -3.01
C LEU A 164 -2.69 -2.61 -3.77
N TYR A 165 -2.22 -1.60 -3.06
CA TYR A 165 -1.56 -0.45 -3.65
C TYR A 165 -0.04 -0.62 -3.64
N VAL A 166 0.55 -0.63 -4.81
CA VAL A 166 1.98 -0.86 -5.00
C VAL A 166 2.57 0.31 -5.78
N ASP A 167 3.56 0.98 -5.22
CA ASP A 167 4.28 1.98 -6.02
C ASP A 167 5.04 1.31 -7.18
N ASP A 168 5.16 2.03 -8.28
CA ASP A 168 5.72 1.52 -9.52
C ASP A 168 7.12 0.91 -9.35
N VAL A 169 7.93 1.45 -8.45
CA VAL A 169 9.28 0.92 -8.19
C VAL A 169 9.20 -0.48 -7.57
N VAL A 170 8.37 -0.67 -6.53
CA VAL A 170 8.20 -1.98 -5.90
C VAL A 170 7.58 -2.99 -6.87
N ALA A 171 6.62 -2.55 -7.70
CA ALA A 171 5.99 -3.38 -8.73
C ALA A 171 7.00 -4.00 -9.71
N HIS A 172 8.03 -3.24 -10.07
CA HIS A 172 9.05 -3.65 -11.04
C HIS A 172 10.39 -4.05 -10.42
N LEU A 173 10.54 -4.03 -9.09
CA LEU A 173 11.72 -4.61 -8.42
C LEU A 173 11.71 -6.12 -8.55
N ARG A 174 12.86 -6.68 -8.96
CA ARG A 174 13.08 -8.12 -9.05
C ARG A 174 13.82 -8.60 -7.80
N GLU A 175 13.13 -9.38 -6.98
CA GLU A 175 13.66 -9.87 -5.70
C GLU A 175 13.35 -11.37 -5.51
N PRO A 176 14.11 -12.07 -4.64
CA PRO A 176 13.78 -13.44 -4.26
C PRO A 176 12.46 -13.50 -3.47
N VAL A 177 11.55 -14.36 -3.90
CA VAL A 177 10.26 -14.60 -3.23
C VAL A 177 10.22 -16.07 -2.76
N ALA A 178 9.97 -16.25 -1.47
CA ALA A 178 9.83 -17.56 -0.84
C ALA A 178 8.37 -18.06 -0.93
N ALA A 179 8.16 -19.36 -0.73
CA ALA A 179 6.84 -20.00 -0.59
C ALA A 179 6.00 -20.13 -1.87
N ILE A 180 6.59 -19.97 -3.07
CA ILE A 180 5.83 -20.19 -4.32
C ILE A 180 5.75 -21.68 -4.68
N ASP A 181 6.74 -22.48 -4.29
CA ASP A 181 6.87 -23.88 -4.74
C ASP A 181 6.35 -24.94 -3.77
N ASP A 182 6.14 -24.64 -2.49
CA ASP A 182 6.03 -25.70 -1.46
C ASP A 182 4.67 -25.83 -0.77
N GLY A 183 3.65 -25.08 -1.17
CA GLY A 183 2.37 -25.09 -0.43
C GLY A 183 2.51 -24.77 1.07
N LEU A 184 3.71 -24.39 1.51
CA LEU A 184 4.05 -24.11 2.89
C LEU A 184 3.67 -22.69 3.25
N GLU A 185 2.71 -22.57 4.15
CA GLU A 185 2.20 -21.38 4.81
C GLU A 185 3.23 -20.70 5.74
N ARG A 186 4.49 -20.63 5.35
CA ARG A 186 5.49 -19.93 6.18
C ARG A 186 5.57 -18.48 5.79
N GLU A 187 4.98 -17.67 6.64
CA GLU A 187 5.04 -16.22 6.76
C GLU A 187 6.45 -15.71 7.05
N ALA A 188 7.41 -15.96 6.17
CA ALA A 188 8.73 -15.35 6.33
C ALA A 188 8.65 -13.87 5.88
N GLY A 189 8.61 -12.96 6.83
CA GLY A 189 8.84 -11.53 6.62
C GLY A 189 7.62 -10.65 6.40
N VAL A 190 6.39 -11.16 6.59
CA VAL A 190 5.19 -10.31 6.62
C VAL A 190 5.09 -9.63 7.97
N PRO A 191 4.87 -8.32 8.03
CA PRO A 191 4.52 -7.67 9.28
C PRO A 191 3.26 -8.32 9.87
N ALA A 192 3.33 -8.70 11.15
CA ALA A 192 2.25 -9.40 11.87
C ALA A 192 1.01 -8.50 12.14
N GLY A 193 0.93 -7.31 11.56
CA GLY A 193 -0.12 -6.34 11.83
C GLY A 193 -0.26 -5.26 10.76
N PRO A 194 -1.16 -4.29 10.99
CA PRO A 194 -1.42 -3.22 10.04
C PRO A 194 -0.28 -2.20 9.91
N ALA A 195 0.72 -2.26 10.80
CA ALA A 195 1.91 -1.41 10.76
C ALA A 195 3.16 -2.17 11.17
N GLU A 196 4.30 -1.77 10.62
CA GLU A 196 5.63 -2.18 11.05
C GLU A 196 6.28 -1.09 11.90
N LEU A 197 6.80 -1.47 13.06
CA LEU A 197 7.47 -0.58 14.00
C LEU A 197 8.97 -0.89 14.03
N TYR A 198 9.78 0.01 13.50
CA TYR A 198 11.22 -0.14 13.51
C TYR A 198 11.88 0.90 14.41
N ARG A 199 12.52 0.44 15.49
CA ARG A 199 13.23 1.28 16.48
C ARG A 199 12.39 2.42 17.06
N THR A 200 11.08 2.18 17.32
CA THR A 200 10.17 3.24 17.78
C THR A 200 10.15 3.45 19.30
N ARG A 201 10.57 2.44 20.08
CA ARG A 201 10.41 2.42 21.56
C ARG A 201 11.04 3.61 22.29
N ASP A 202 12.16 4.12 21.80
CA ASP A 202 12.92 5.23 22.38
C ASP A 202 13.05 6.43 21.42
N ALA A 203 12.28 6.43 20.32
CA ALA A 203 12.38 7.44 19.29
C ALA A 203 11.89 8.81 19.78
N THR A 204 12.69 9.85 19.54
CA THR A 204 12.31 11.26 19.72
C THR A 204 11.84 11.89 18.43
N VAL A 205 12.27 11.35 17.28
CA VAL A 205 11.79 11.69 15.94
C VAL A 205 11.28 10.40 15.29
N LEU A 206 10.05 10.40 14.80
CA LEU A 206 9.41 9.25 14.17
C LEU A 206 9.13 9.54 12.69
N VAL A 207 9.77 8.80 11.79
CA VAL A 207 9.45 8.84 10.36
C VAL A 207 8.18 8.02 10.13
N VAL A 208 7.27 8.54 9.30
CA VAL A 208 6.13 7.78 8.78
C VAL A 208 6.29 7.67 7.27
N ALA A 209 6.36 6.46 6.75
CA ALA A 209 6.55 6.20 5.31
C ALA A 209 6.05 4.80 4.94
N PHE A 210 5.65 4.60 3.68
CA PHE A 210 5.21 3.30 3.15
C PHE A 210 5.88 2.98 1.80
N GLY A 211 5.67 1.78 1.29
CA GLY A 211 6.20 1.34 -0.01
C GLY A 211 7.72 1.49 -0.11
N ILE A 212 8.20 1.94 -1.26
CA ILE A 212 9.64 2.13 -1.51
C ILE A 212 10.25 3.20 -0.59
N VAL A 213 9.48 4.22 -0.21
CA VAL A 213 9.95 5.28 0.69
C VAL A 213 10.28 4.73 2.08
N ALA A 214 9.51 3.75 2.57
CA ALA A 214 9.80 3.11 3.86
C ALA A 214 11.14 2.37 3.86
N ARG A 215 11.57 1.81 2.72
CA ARG A 215 12.90 1.19 2.59
C ARG A 215 14.01 2.23 2.72
N ALA A 216 13.84 3.38 2.06
CA ALA A 216 14.77 4.51 2.17
C ALA A 216 14.80 5.06 3.61
N ALA A 217 13.62 5.22 4.23
CA ALA A 217 13.48 5.69 5.60
C ALA A 217 14.13 4.74 6.63
N ARG A 218 14.02 3.42 6.46
CA ARG A 218 14.71 2.44 7.31
C ARG A 218 16.21 2.64 7.30
N THR A 219 16.80 2.90 6.12
CA THR A 219 18.22 3.21 5.98
C THR A 219 18.58 4.54 6.65
N ALA A 220 17.78 5.59 6.42
CA ALA A 220 17.99 6.89 7.04
C ALA A 220 17.91 6.83 8.57
N VAL A 221 16.94 6.11 9.13
CA VAL A 221 16.82 5.88 10.59
C VAL A 221 18.06 5.18 11.15
N ARG A 222 18.61 4.18 10.46
CA ARG A 222 19.86 3.52 10.89
C ARG A 222 21.01 4.50 10.92
N LEU A 223 21.21 5.29 9.86
CA LEU A 223 22.27 6.28 9.74
C LEU A 223 22.11 7.43 10.77
N ALA A 224 20.90 7.90 11.03
CA ALA A 224 20.60 8.91 12.03
C ALA A 224 21.00 8.41 13.45
N ARG A 225 20.70 7.14 13.76
CA ARG A 225 21.09 6.54 15.04
C ARG A 225 22.59 6.37 15.21
N GLU A 226 23.32 6.11 14.13
CA GLU A 226 24.80 6.10 14.14
C GLU A 226 25.38 7.48 14.48
N GLN A 227 24.60 8.56 14.24
CA GLN A 227 24.93 9.95 14.60
C GLN A 227 24.32 10.38 15.95
N GLY A 228 23.79 9.44 16.75
CA GLY A 228 23.25 9.72 18.09
C GLY A 228 21.78 10.18 18.13
N ILE A 229 21.10 10.30 16.99
CA ILE A 229 19.69 10.71 16.94
C ILE A 229 18.80 9.50 17.19
N ARG A 230 17.89 9.60 18.14
CA ARG A 230 16.89 8.56 18.45
C ARG A 230 15.74 8.61 17.45
N ALA A 231 16.03 8.27 16.19
CA ALA A 231 15.03 8.16 15.14
C ALA A 231 14.35 6.77 15.17
N GLY A 232 13.09 6.71 14.75
CA GLY A 232 12.31 5.50 14.52
C GLY A 232 11.53 5.57 13.22
N LEU A 233 11.01 4.42 12.75
CA LEU A 233 10.14 4.34 11.58
C LEU A 233 8.84 3.66 11.96
N PHE A 234 7.73 4.31 11.65
CA PHE A 234 6.39 3.75 11.57
C PHE A 234 6.05 3.55 10.09
N ARG A 235 5.86 2.31 9.69
CA ARG A 235 5.46 1.96 8.33
C ARG A 235 4.04 1.41 8.34
N PRO A 236 3.03 2.15 7.85
CA PRO A 236 1.73 1.56 7.61
C PRO A 236 1.87 0.49 6.50
N VAL A 237 1.50 -0.75 6.83
CA VAL A 237 1.35 -1.86 5.89
C VAL A 237 -0.07 -1.84 5.34
N ARG A 238 -1.03 -1.44 6.18
CA ARG A 238 -2.38 -1.09 5.80
C ARG A 238 -2.49 0.43 5.67
N LEU A 239 -2.76 0.93 4.46
CA LEU A 239 -3.00 2.36 4.24
C LEU A 239 -4.40 2.79 4.65
N TRP A 240 -5.40 1.93 4.39
CA TRP A 240 -6.78 2.17 4.78
C TRP A 240 -7.45 0.89 5.27
N PRO A 241 -8.26 0.91 6.36
CA PRO A 241 -8.25 1.97 7.37
C PRO A 241 -6.85 2.18 7.95
N PHE A 242 -6.43 3.44 8.08
CA PHE A 242 -5.08 3.75 8.56
C PHE A 242 -4.93 3.37 10.05
N PRO A 243 -3.81 2.75 10.47
CA PRO A 243 -3.57 2.30 11.84
C PRO A 243 -3.20 3.46 12.77
N PHE A 244 -4.16 4.36 13.03
CA PHE A 244 -3.94 5.54 13.86
C PHE A 244 -3.66 5.22 15.32
N ALA A 245 -4.25 4.15 15.87
CA ALA A 245 -4.01 3.75 17.25
C ALA A 245 -2.55 3.34 17.46
N GLU A 246 -2.01 2.53 16.55
CA GLU A 246 -0.62 2.10 16.56
C GLU A 246 0.34 3.27 16.31
N LEU A 247 -0.04 4.22 15.43
CA LEU A 247 0.75 5.43 15.21
C LEU A 247 0.77 6.30 16.48
N GLU A 248 -0.36 6.52 17.12
CA GLU A 248 -0.47 7.30 18.36
C GLU A 248 0.36 6.69 19.50
N GLU A 249 0.37 5.36 19.61
CA GLU A 249 1.18 4.65 20.59
C GLU A 249 2.69 4.79 20.28
N ALA A 250 3.09 4.54 19.03
CA ALA A 250 4.48 4.67 18.58
C ALA A 250 5.00 6.12 18.71
N ALA A 251 4.14 7.11 18.46
CA ALA A 251 4.43 8.53 18.52
C ALA A 251 4.36 9.11 19.96
N ALA A 252 4.00 8.32 20.96
CA ALA A 252 3.74 8.83 22.32
C ALA A 252 4.93 9.57 22.94
N ARG A 253 6.15 9.22 22.55
CA ARG A 253 7.42 9.81 23.04
C ARG A 253 8.12 10.68 22.00
N ALA A 254 7.67 10.66 20.76
CA ALA A 254 8.26 11.46 19.69
C ALA A 254 7.76 12.91 19.79
N GLY A 255 8.68 13.86 19.80
CA GLY A 255 8.38 15.28 19.68
C GLY A 255 8.08 15.69 18.23
N VAL A 256 8.61 14.92 17.27
CA VAL A 256 8.48 15.20 15.85
C VAL A 256 8.00 13.94 15.11
N LEU A 257 7.00 14.12 14.24
CA LEU A 257 6.61 13.18 13.20
C LEU A 257 7.07 13.73 11.85
N LEU A 258 7.92 12.98 11.14
CA LEU A 258 8.36 13.31 9.78
C LEU A 258 7.63 12.39 8.81
N VAL A 259 6.65 12.89 8.08
CA VAL A 259 5.94 12.12 7.04
C VAL A 259 6.69 12.26 5.72
N ALA A 260 7.23 11.15 5.25
CA ALA A 260 8.01 11.08 4.01
C ALA A 260 7.22 10.33 2.93
N GLU A 261 6.97 10.98 1.78
CA GLU A 261 6.11 10.45 0.72
C GLU A 261 6.45 11.02 -0.68
N LEU A 262 6.11 10.26 -1.72
CA LEU A 262 6.32 10.63 -3.14
C LEU A 262 5.04 11.22 -3.75
N ASN A 263 4.48 12.24 -3.10
CA ASN A 263 3.29 12.96 -3.54
C ASN A 263 3.27 14.37 -2.93
N GLU A 264 2.18 15.08 -3.05
CA GLU A 264 2.01 16.46 -2.56
C GLU A 264 1.53 16.52 -1.09
N GLY A 265 1.93 15.58 -0.24
CA GLY A 265 1.59 15.62 1.20
C GLY A 265 0.26 14.96 1.56
N GLN A 266 -0.24 14.03 0.75
CA GLN A 266 -1.57 13.43 0.96
C GLN A 266 -1.67 12.59 2.23
N LEU A 267 -0.61 11.84 2.57
CA LEU A 267 -0.56 11.07 3.82
C LEU A 267 -0.32 12.02 5.00
N HIS A 268 0.55 13.02 4.84
CA HIS A 268 0.77 14.07 5.83
C HIS A 268 -0.53 14.77 6.22
N GLU A 269 -1.35 15.19 5.26
CA GLU A 269 -2.65 15.81 5.52
C GLU A 269 -3.58 14.90 6.32
N ALA A 270 -3.66 13.61 5.95
CA ALA A 270 -4.51 12.65 6.65
C ALA A 270 -4.06 12.45 8.12
N ILE A 271 -2.74 12.40 8.36
CA ILE A 271 -2.17 12.29 9.70
C ILE A 271 -2.38 13.60 10.49
N ALA A 272 -2.08 14.74 9.89
CA ALA A 272 -2.23 16.05 10.53
C ALA A 272 -3.69 16.33 10.92
N ALA A 273 -4.64 15.99 10.05
CA ALA A 273 -6.07 16.12 10.34
C ALA A 273 -6.50 15.26 11.54
N ARG A 274 -5.89 14.10 11.76
CA ARG A 274 -6.23 13.21 12.87
C ARG A 274 -5.50 13.54 14.16
N VAL A 275 -4.19 13.79 14.07
CA VAL A 275 -3.33 14.06 15.24
C VAL A 275 -3.49 15.50 15.71
N GLY A 276 -3.66 16.46 14.78
CA GLY A 276 -3.87 17.89 15.07
C GLY A 276 -5.30 18.27 15.48
N ALA A 277 -6.32 17.50 15.03
CA ALA A 277 -7.68 17.69 15.48
C ALA A 277 -7.83 17.19 16.92
N ALA A 278 -8.46 17.95 17.78
CA ALA A 278 -8.91 17.52 19.11
C ALA A 278 -10.01 16.44 18.93
N GLY A 279 -9.63 15.25 18.47
CA GLY A 279 -10.51 14.08 18.40
C GLY A 279 -10.80 13.55 19.80
N PRO A 280 -11.81 12.64 19.97
CA PRO A 280 -12.28 12.13 21.26
C PRO A 280 -11.28 11.24 22.00
N ALA A 281 -10.00 11.29 21.70
CA ALA A 281 -8.97 10.58 22.43
C ALA A 281 -8.77 11.23 23.81
N ALA A 282 -9.68 10.92 24.72
CA ALA A 282 -9.67 11.32 26.13
C ALA A 282 -8.46 10.81 26.94
N ALA A 283 -7.46 10.21 26.30
CA ALA A 283 -6.36 9.52 26.98
C ALA A 283 -5.02 10.30 27.01
N ARG A 284 -4.85 11.39 26.25
CA ARG A 284 -3.60 12.17 26.30
C ARG A 284 -3.82 13.52 26.99
N PRO A 285 -2.95 13.92 27.95
CA PRO A 285 -2.97 15.28 28.50
C PRO A 285 -2.80 16.31 27.38
N ARG A 286 -3.61 17.38 27.41
CA ARG A 286 -3.61 18.48 26.43
C ARG A 286 -2.20 19.04 26.19
N ALA A 287 -1.39 19.12 27.25
CA ALA A 287 0.00 19.57 27.21
C ALA A 287 0.97 18.69 26.40
N ALA A 288 0.62 17.41 26.12
CA ALA A 288 1.44 16.53 25.28
C ALA A 288 1.08 16.65 23.80
N ARG A 289 -0.13 17.10 23.45
CA ARG A 289 -0.59 17.35 22.08
C ARG A 289 -0.02 18.66 21.52
N ASP A 290 0.10 19.67 22.37
CA ASP A 290 0.59 21.00 21.98
C ASP A 290 2.11 21.05 21.71
N ARG A 291 2.82 19.91 21.85
CA ARG A 291 4.27 19.80 21.66
C ARG A 291 4.71 18.92 20.48
N GLN A 292 3.80 18.25 19.79
CA GLN A 292 4.17 17.36 18.68
C GLN A 292 4.15 18.12 17.36
N THR A 293 5.31 18.25 16.73
CA THR A 293 5.45 18.85 15.40
C THR A 293 5.28 17.78 14.33
N ILE A 294 4.46 18.05 13.31
CA ILE A 294 4.30 17.18 12.15
C ILE A 294 4.93 17.88 10.95
N LEU A 295 6.00 17.29 10.43
CA LEU A 295 6.74 17.77 9.28
C LEU A 295 6.38 16.94 8.04
N SER A 296 6.33 17.58 6.88
CA SER A 296 6.18 16.92 5.59
C SER A 296 7.50 16.91 4.83
N LEU A 297 7.90 15.75 4.35
CA LEU A 297 8.95 15.57 3.36
C LEU A 297 8.31 14.99 2.11
N SER A 298 7.79 15.87 1.27
CA SER A 298 7.08 15.54 0.05
C SER A 298 7.95 15.80 -1.17
N GLU A 299 8.15 14.80 -2.01
CA GLU A 299 8.98 14.89 -3.23
C GLU A 299 8.19 14.39 -4.44
N PRO A 300 7.24 15.19 -4.95
CA PRO A 300 6.40 14.77 -6.09
C PRO A 300 7.16 14.75 -7.42
N SER A 301 8.32 15.42 -7.49
CA SER A 301 8.99 15.70 -8.76
C SER A 301 10.32 14.97 -8.98
N GLU A 302 10.89 14.31 -7.99
CA GLU A 302 12.24 13.71 -8.09
C GLU A 302 12.26 12.19 -8.35
N GLY A 303 11.10 11.54 -8.41
CA GLY A 303 10.96 10.13 -8.79
C GLY A 303 11.43 9.12 -7.75
N MET A 304 12.26 9.49 -6.77
CA MET A 304 12.69 8.62 -5.68
C MET A 304 13.24 9.43 -4.50
N LEU A 305 12.66 9.22 -3.33
CA LEU A 305 13.17 9.81 -2.09
C LEU A 305 14.35 9.00 -1.57
N ARG A 306 15.56 9.58 -1.66
CA ARG A 306 16.81 8.92 -1.28
C ARG A 306 16.99 8.91 0.24
N PRO A 307 17.67 7.89 0.82
CA PRO A 307 17.96 7.83 2.26
C PRO A 307 18.67 9.07 2.80
N GLY A 308 19.59 9.67 2.03
CA GLY A 308 20.30 10.89 2.41
C GLY A 308 19.36 12.07 2.63
N ARG A 309 18.37 12.27 1.76
CA ARG A 309 17.40 13.37 1.89
C ARG A 309 16.52 13.22 3.15
N ILE A 310 16.15 11.99 3.49
CA ILE A 310 15.40 11.70 4.72
C ILE A 310 16.32 11.92 5.94
N LEU A 311 17.59 11.51 5.84
CA LEU A 311 18.58 11.72 6.90
C LEU A 311 18.78 13.21 7.19
N ASP A 312 18.97 14.04 6.16
CA ASP A 312 19.13 15.49 6.32
C ASP A 312 17.93 16.09 7.08
N SER A 313 16.71 15.71 6.69
CA SER A 313 15.50 16.15 7.39
C SER A 313 15.42 15.63 8.84
N LEU A 314 15.94 14.45 9.13
CA LEU A 314 16.04 13.94 10.52
C LEU A 314 17.06 14.71 11.35
N LEU A 315 18.18 15.14 10.76
CA LEU A 315 19.20 15.96 11.42
C LEU A 315 18.69 17.37 11.74
N GLU A 316 17.89 17.94 10.82
CA GLU A 316 17.26 19.26 11.02
C GLU A 316 16.15 19.24 12.09
N ALA A 317 15.47 18.08 12.25
CA ALA A 317 14.32 17.92 13.15
C ALA A 317 14.70 17.49 14.58
N ALA A 318 15.95 17.10 14.82
CA ALA A 318 16.43 16.55 16.09
C ALA A 318 16.99 17.63 17.03
#